data_e5fcd68187f7df47e1fcd5b446e6ef4c
#
_entry.id   e5fcd68187f7df47e1fcd5b446e6ef4c
#
_cell.length_a   1.000
_cell.length_b   1.000
_cell.length_c   1.000
_cell.angle_alpha   90.00
_cell.angle_beta   90.00
_cell.angle_gamma   90.00
#
_symmetry.space_group_name_H-M   'P 1'
#
loop_
_entity.id
_entity.type
_entity.pdbx_description
1 polymer ?
#
loop_
_entity_poly.entity_id
_entity_poly.type
_entity_poly.pdbx_seq_one_letter_code
_entity_poly.pdbx_strand_id
1 'polypeptide(L)'
;MARLHEFQGKQLLAAGNIPIPAGGPATSPGEAREIAKACDGPVVVKGQVWVTGRAGLGLIRFADTPETAASIAGEMLGTLHQGFEVDTVLVESHLEIEREFYAGVIIDDSLQAPVLIFSAVGGTGIEDIAKEHPDALAQTPIDVVHGFYDYQGRDLVRRTGIHGKLQLQIGAILPRLVKIAQEYDARAAEINPLVLTREGKLLAADCRITVDDYATYRHPELGIEVAREFDRPPTPLERIAWEVEKNDYRGTFYFIQMQEQFNPGEKVIGFHGAGGGGSMMSMDAVLNRGYTLANFVDTSGNPPASKVYRAARIILAQRLIEGYFASGSGVASQEQFHSARGLVKAFMEAPLTVPAVIRLGGNAEEMAMEILNRAQSDIPAPMEAYGKDDNPDYCAERLDRLIQEFKQFSADYKGFKQPTPIEPYEFDTVTGGRVILDHALCRECESKVCIERCVPGILRLDDEIPVLAIPEGEARQGGCTESCQIECYFEGNKGGFVDLPIAGLDVYAQHAREG
;
A
#
# COMPACT_ATOMS: atom_id res chain seq x y z
N MET A 1 -2.25 7.41 -2.15
CA MET A 1 -2.24 8.63 -1.32
C MET A 1 -3.19 8.45 -0.15
N ALA A 2 -2.72 8.70 1.06
CA ALA A 2 -3.48 8.53 2.29
C ALA A 2 -4.57 9.62 2.42
N ARG A 3 -5.80 9.27 2.12
CA ARG A 3 -6.95 10.17 2.18
C ARG A 3 -7.58 10.15 3.57
N LEU A 4 -7.72 11.33 4.20
CA LEU A 4 -8.42 11.48 5.46
C LEU A 4 -9.95 11.43 5.27
N HIS A 5 -10.68 10.98 6.29
CA HIS A 5 -12.12 11.23 6.38
C HIS A 5 -12.39 12.72 6.57
N GLU A 6 -13.58 13.18 6.18
CA GLU A 6 -13.95 14.60 6.30
C GLU A 6 -13.80 15.11 7.73
N PHE A 7 -14.23 14.32 8.74
CA PHE A 7 -14.11 14.74 10.14
C PHE A 7 -12.65 14.92 10.60
N GLN A 8 -11.73 14.05 10.13
CA GLN A 8 -10.29 14.18 10.41
C GLN A 8 -9.74 15.45 9.76
N GLY A 9 -10.05 15.67 8.48
CA GLY A 9 -9.66 16.89 7.78
C GLY A 9 -10.17 18.16 8.48
N LYS A 10 -11.42 18.16 8.95
CA LYS A 10 -11.99 19.28 9.71
C LYS A 10 -11.29 19.51 11.05
N GLN A 11 -10.85 18.46 11.74
CA GLN A 11 -10.04 18.61 12.96
C GLN A 11 -8.74 19.36 12.66
N LEU A 12 -8.07 19.05 11.54
CA LEU A 12 -6.86 19.77 11.12
C LEU A 12 -7.17 21.24 10.77
N LEU A 13 -8.28 21.47 10.04
CA LEU A 13 -8.72 22.85 9.73
C LEU A 13 -8.98 23.66 11.00
N ALA A 14 -9.69 23.09 11.97
CA ALA A 14 -9.97 23.75 13.25
C ALA A 14 -8.69 24.02 14.06
N ALA A 15 -7.75 23.05 14.13
CA ALA A 15 -6.45 23.23 14.76
C ALA A 15 -5.65 24.37 14.10
N GLY A 16 -5.74 24.51 12.77
CA GLY A 16 -5.16 25.60 12.00
C GLY A 16 -5.97 26.92 12.06
N ASN A 17 -6.97 27.04 12.95
CA ASN A 17 -7.84 28.21 13.09
C ASN A 17 -8.67 28.55 11.84
N ILE A 18 -9.04 27.56 11.03
CA ILE A 18 -10.05 27.68 9.98
C ILE A 18 -11.40 27.28 10.59
N PRO A 19 -12.41 28.18 10.57
CA PRO A 19 -13.69 27.86 11.20
C PRO A 19 -14.42 26.72 10.49
N ILE A 20 -14.97 25.79 11.27
CA ILE A 20 -15.79 24.67 10.81
C ILE A 20 -17.18 24.72 11.47
N PRO A 21 -18.20 24.02 10.96
CA PRO A 21 -19.49 23.86 11.65
C PRO A 21 -19.30 23.19 13.02
N ALA A 22 -20.15 23.54 13.98
CA ALA A 22 -20.20 22.83 15.26
C ALA A 22 -20.71 21.40 15.05
N GLY A 23 -20.08 20.43 15.74
CA GLY A 23 -20.43 19.01 15.60
C GLY A 23 -19.25 18.09 15.84
N GLY A 24 -19.35 16.83 15.41
CA GLY A 24 -18.31 15.85 15.57
C GLY A 24 -18.65 14.47 15.00
N PRO A 25 -17.68 13.53 14.97
CA PRO A 25 -17.90 12.16 14.54
C PRO A 25 -18.70 11.37 15.59
N ALA A 26 -19.50 10.41 15.13
CA ALA A 26 -20.23 9.45 15.94
C ALA A 26 -20.14 8.05 15.33
N THR A 27 -19.91 7.05 16.20
CA THR A 27 -19.84 5.62 15.84
C THR A 27 -21.10 4.86 16.29
N SER A 28 -22.03 5.54 16.95
CA SER A 28 -23.30 4.99 17.39
C SER A 28 -24.44 6.01 17.26
N PRO A 29 -25.70 5.54 17.13
CA PRO A 29 -26.86 6.41 17.15
C PRO A 29 -26.99 7.25 18.43
N GLY A 30 -26.51 6.71 19.57
CA GLY A 30 -26.53 7.42 20.85
C GLY A 30 -25.60 8.63 20.85
N GLU A 31 -24.37 8.47 20.34
CA GLU A 31 -23.40 9.57 20.17
C GLU A 31 -23.94 10.62 19.20
N ALA A 32 -24.49 10.19 18.05
CA ALA A 32 -25.07 11.11 17.07
C ALA A 32 -26.18 11.98 17.68
N ARG A 33 -27.02 11.42 18.55
CA ARG A 33 -28.05 12.17 19.28
C ARG A 33 -27.46 13.21 20.23
N GLU A 34 -26.44 12.85 21.01
CA GLU A 34 -25.85 13.80 21.97
C GLU A 34 -25.11 14.95 21.24
N ILE A 35 -24.46 14.66 20.11
CA ILE A 35 -23.83 15.70 19.28
C ILE A 35 -24.89 16.62 18.69
N ALA A 36 -25.97 16.07 18.11
CA ALA A 36 -27.06 16.86 17.55
C ALA A 36 -27.74 17.76 18.61
N LYS A 37 -27.90 17.25 19.85
CA LYS A 37 -28.42 18.04 20.97
C LYS A 37 -27.46 19.19 21.34
N ALA A 38 -26.16 18.98 21.29
CA ALA A 38 -25.17 20.03 21.56
C ALA A 38 -25.12 21.12 20.47
N CYS A 39 -25.54 20.82 19.24
CA CYS A 39 -25.61 21.77 18.14
C CYS A 39 -26.78 22.79 18.28
N ASP A 40 -27.74 22.54 19.14
CA ASP A 40 -28.88 23.43 19.46
C ASP A 40 -29.65 23.93 18.21
N GLY A 41 -30.01 22.99 17.31
CA GLY A 41 -30.71 23.27 16.05
C GLY A 41 -30.68 22.11 15.06
N PRO A 42 -31.19 22.33 13.84
CA PRO A 42 -31.10 21.34 12.78
C PRO A 42 -29.63 20.95 12.48
N VAL A 43 -29.44 19.68 12.16
CA VAL A 43 -28.11 19.13 11.84
C VAL A 43 -28.10 18.42 10.50
N VAL A 44 -26.92 18.23 9.93
CA VAL A 44 -26.64 17.33 8.82
C VAL A 44 -25.88 16.12 9.34
N VAL A 45 -26.29 14.92 8.92
CA VAL A 45 -25.61 13.66 9.20
C VAL A 45 -24.95 13.17 7.91
N LYS A 46 -23.64 12.96 7.95
CA LYS A 46 -22.81 12.63 6.77
C LYS A 46 -22.06 11.31 7.01
N GLY A 47 -22.32 10.27 6.21
CA GLY A 47 -21.57 9.03 6.23
C GLY A 47 -20.10 9.26 5.86
N GLN A 48 -19.18 8.69 6.63
CA GLN A 48 -17.74 8.86 6.45
C GLN A 48 -17.17 7.66 5.71
N VAL A 49 -17.13 7.75 4.39
CA VAL A 49 -16.57 6.73 3.49
C VAL A 49 -15.82 7.38 2.34
N TRP A 50 -14.87 6.66 1.75
CA TRP A 50 -14.03 7.14 0.65
C TRP A 50 -14.70 6.98 -0.73
N VAL A 51 -15.96 7.39 -0.84
CA VAL A 51 -16.71 7.38 -2.11
C VAL A 51 -16.97 8.81 -2.58
N THR A 52 -17.15 8.98 -3.89
CA THR A 52 -17.56 10.23 -4.50
C THR A 52 -19.09 10.29 -4.61
N GLY A 53 -19.67 11.51 -4.66
CA GLY A 53 -21.12 11.67 -4.84
C GLY A 53 -21.97 11.22 -3.64
N ARG A 54 -21.46 11.35 -2.42
CA ARG A 54 -22.13 10.93 -1.16
C ARG A 54 -23.58 11.39 -1.05
N ALA A 55 -23.91 12.59 -1.55
CA ALA A 55 -25.29 13.09 -1.53
C ALA A 55 -26.24 12.22 -2.37
N GLY A 56 -25.83 11.83 -3.58
CA GLY A 56 -26.60 10.95 -4.46
C GLY A 56 -26.75 9.52 -3.92
N LEU A 57 -25.85 9.09 -3.04
CA LEU A 57 -25.90 7.79 -2.36
C LEU A 57 -26.74 7.82 -1.06
N GLY A 58 -27.35 8.95 -0.71
CA GLY A 58 -28.11 9.09 0.54
C GLY A 58 -27.26 9.17 1.81
N LEU A 59 -25.96 9.41 1.66
CA LEU A 59 -24.99 9.51 2.77
C LEU A 59 -24.88 10.94 3.34
N ILE A 60 -25.73 11.88 2.88
CA ILE A 60 -25.86 13.22 3.44
C ILE A 60 -27.34 13.44 3.66
N ARG A 61 -27.76 13.52 4.93
CA ARG A 61 -29.18 13.67 5.32
C ARG A 61 -29.32 14.72 6.39
N PHE A 62 -30.46 15.42 6.39
CA PHE A 62 -30.78 16.47 7.35
C PHE A 62 -31.70 15.94 8.45
N ALA A 63 -31.51 16.45 9.65
CA ALA A 63 -32.31 16.10 10.82
C ALA A 63 -32.70 17.38 11.61
N ASP A 64 -33.98 17.53 11.86
CA ASP A 64 -34.52 18.68 12.63
C ASP A 64 -34.46 18.45 14.14
N THR A 65 -34.30 17.19 14.57
CA THR A 65 -34.25 16.82 15.99
C THR A 65 -33.12 15.85 16.28
N PRO A 66 -32.62 15.79 17.53
CA PRO A 66 -31.62 14.81 17.94
C PRO A 66 -32.04 13.34 17.72
N GLU A 67 -33.35 13.06 17.90
CA GLU A 67 -33.91 11.71 17.69
C GLU A 67 -33.87 11.33 16.21
N THR A 68 -34.20 12.27 15.33
CA THR A 68 -34.06 12.04 13.86
C THR A 68 -32.61 11.84 13.45
N ALA A 69 -31.67 12.60 14.03
CA ALA A 69 -30.25 12.41 13.77
C ALA A 69 -29.76 11.01 14.20
N ALA A 70 -30.22 10.52 15.37
CA ALA A 70 -29.94 9.17 15.84
C ALA A 70 -30.49 8.09 14.89
N SER A 71 -31.76 8.27 14.43
CA SER A 71 -32.38 7.35 13.47
C SER A 71 -31.57 7.28 12.17
N ILE A 72 -31.23 8.45 11.60
CA ILE A 72 -30.42 8.53 10.38
C ILE A 72 -29.05 7.87 10.56
N ALA A 73 -28.37 8.13 11.68
CA ALA A 73 -27.09 7.50 11.98
C ALA A 73 -27.21 5.97 12.07
N GLY A 74 -28.30 5.45 12.73
CA GLY A 74 -28.55 4.02 12.81
C GLY A 74 -28.87 3.36 11.46
N GLU A 75 -29.46 4.11 10.52
CA GLU A 75 -29.70 3.63 9.16
C GLU A 75 -28.45 3.65 8.29
N MET A 76 -27.49 4.53 8.55
CA MET A 76 -26.24 4.66 7.79
C MET A 76 -25.13 3.73 8.30
N LEU A 77 -24.97 3.63 9.62
CA LEU A 77 -23.91 2.81 10.22
C LEU A 77 -24.09 1.34 9.85
N GLY A 78 -22.99 0.69 9.46
CA GLY A 78 -22.95 -0.70 9.00
C GLY A 78 -23.41 -0.91 7.55
N THR A 79 -23.84 0.14 6.81
CA THR A 79 -24.17 0.01 5.38
C THR A 79 -22.93 -0.02 4.53
N LEU A 80 -23.01 -0.75 3.39
CA LEU A 80 -21.92 -0.87 2.43
C LEU A 80 -22.15 0.01 1.20
N HIS A 81 -21.19 0.86 0.86
CA HIS A 81 -21.21 1.70 -0.32
C HIS A 81 -19.94 1.48 -1.14
N GLN A 82 -20.08 0.93 -2.34
CA GLN A 82 -18.95 0.50 -3.18
C GLN A 82 -17.98 -0.43 -2.42
N GLY A 83 -18.52 -1.26 -1.53
CA GLY A 83 -17.78 -2.17 -0.67
C GLY A 83 -17.22 -1.57 0.62
N PHE A 84 -17.18 -0.24 0.77
CA PHE A 84 -16.77 0.41 2.02
C PHE A 84 -17.93 0.44 3.03
N GLU A 85 -17.64 0.02 4.25
CA GLU A 85 -18.59 0.09 5.36
C GLU A 85 -18.58 1.49 5.97
N VAL A 86 -19.77 2.00 6.30
CA VAL A 86 -19.93 3.24 7.08
C VAL A 86 -19.78 2.88 8.56
N ASP A 87 -18.60 3.03 9.11
CA ASP A 87 -18.29 2.81 10.53
C ASP A 87 -18.48 4.08 11.39
N THR A 88 -18.48 5.23 10.73
CA THR A 88 -18.54 6.55 11.37
C THR A 88 -19.47 7.47 10.57
N VAL A 89 -20.25 8.28 11.26
CA VAL A 89 -20.99 9.42 10.69
C VAL A 89 -20.48 10.72 11.30
N LEU A 90 -20.48 11.79 10.51
CA LEU A 90 -20.22 13.15 10.99
C LEU A 90 -21.55 13.87 11.16
N VAL A 91 -21.82 14.36 12.39
CA VAL A 91 -23.02 15.15 12.73
C VAL A 91 -22.60 16.60 12.93
N GLU A 92 -23.18 17.51 12.16
CA GLU A 92 -22.82 18.94 12.19
C GLU A 92 -24.05 19.85 12.12
N SER A 93 -23.93 21.06 12.66
CA SER A 93 -24.97 22.09 12.54
C SER A 93 -25.32 22.35 11.07
N HIS A 94 -26.59 22.37 10.75
CA HIS A 94 -27.10 22.80 9.45
C HIS A 94 -26.74 24.28 9.20
N LEU A 95 -26.23 24.60 8.00
CA LEU A 95 -25.81 25.95 7.65
C LEU A 95 -26.79 26.59 6.66
N GLU A 96 -27.24 27.79 6.97
CA GLU A 96 -27.95 28.63 6.00
C GLU A 96 -26.96 29.35 5.09
N ILE A 97 -26.68 28.74 3.95
CA ILE A 97 -25.66 29.19 3.00
C ILE A 97 -26.18 30.36 2.16
N GLU A 98 -25.39 31.42 2.09
CA GLU A 98 -25.60 32.55 1.19
C GLU A 98 -24.73 32.43 -0.07
N ARG A 99 -23.44 32.05 0.09
CA ARG A 99 -22.49 31.89 -1.02
C ARG A 99 -21.53 30.73 -0.74
N GLU A 100 -21.10 30.11 -1.81
CA GLU A 100 -20.13 29.01 -1.78
C GLU A 100 -18.86 29.41 -2.56
N PHE A 101 -17.70 29.04 -2.02
CA PHE A 101 -16.39 29.28 -2.59
C PHE A 101 -15.60 27.98 -2.59
N TYR A 102 -14.59 27.92 -3.44
CA TYR A 102 -13.59 26.86 -3.44
C TYR A 102 -12.23 27.42 -2.98
N ALA A 103 -11.54 26.68 -2.14
CA ALA A 103 -10.13 26.94 -1.80
C ALA A 103 -9.37 25.61 -1.74
N GLY A 104 -8.25 25.53 -2.46
CA GLY A 104 -7.46 24.28 -2.51
C GLY A 104 -5.97 24.53 -2.69
N VAL A 105 -5.17 23.71 -2.04
CA VAL A 105 -3.73 23.56 -2.28
C VAL A 105 -3.50 22.21 -2.94
N ILE A 106 -2.80 22.20 -4.06
CA ILE A 106 -2.42 20.98 -4.79
C ILE A 106 -0.95 21.08 -5.19
N ILE A 107 -0.35 19.94 -5.49
CA ILE A 107 0.95 19.90 -6.17
C ILE A 107 0.70 19.93 -7.68
N ASP A 108 1.23 20.92 -8.36
CA ASP A 108 1.19 21.03 -9.82
C ASP A 108 2.48 20.45 -10.41
N ASP A 109 2.35 19.31 -11.10
CA ASP A 109 3.50 18.61 -11.68
C ASP A 109 4.17 19.39 -12.82
N SER A 110 3.42 20.22 -13.54
CA SER A 110 3.96 21.04 -14.63
C SER A 110 4.80 22.19 -14.11
N LEU A 111 4.37 22.79 -13.01
CA LEU A 111 5.10 23.87 -12.33
C LEU A 111 6.13 23.32 -11.33
N GLN A 112 6.08 22.03 -11.00
CA GLN A 112 6.89 21.38 -9.97
C GLN A 112 6.83 22.14 -8.63
N ALA A 113 5.64 22.62 -8.28
CA ALA A 113 5.43 23.47 -7.11
C ALA A 113 4.03 23.26 -6.52
N PRO A 114 3.84 23.48 -5.22
CA PRO A 114 2.50 23.61 -4.65
C PRO A 114 1.83 24.88 -5.18
N VAL A 115 0.55 24.77 -5.49
CA VAL A 115 -0.28 25.86 -6.03
C VAL A 115 -1.50 26.04 -5.14
N LEU A 116 -1.76 27.28 -4.76
CA LEU A 116 -3.01 27.66 -4.12
C LEU A 116 -4.00 28.11 -5.20
N ILE A 117 -5.19 27.51 -5.17
CA ILE A 117 -6.32 27.80 -6.05
C ILE A 117 -7.46 28.36 -5.20
N PHE A 118 -8.08 29.44 -5.67
CA PHE A 118 -9.29 29.99 -5.07
C PHE A 118 -10.31 30.28 -6.17
N SER A 119 -11.59 29.95 -5.91
CA SER A 119 -12.71 30.33 -6.78
C SER A 119 -13.82 31.03 -5.99
N ALA A 120 -14.40 32.06 -6.62
CA ALA A 120 -15.58 32.77 -6.14
C ALA A 120 -16.88 31.97 -6.30
N VAL A 121 -16.81 30.77 -6.89
CA VAL A 121 -17.87 29.78 -7.04
C VAL A 121 -17.36 28.48 -6.43
N GLY A 122 -18.20 27.77 -5.68
CA GLY A 122 -17.91 26.49 -5.04
C GLY A 122 -19.04 25.48 -5.23
N GLY A 123 -18.95 24.33 -4.57
CA GLY A 123 -19.99 23.29 -4.56
C GLY A 123 -19.95 22.32 -5.74
N THR A 124 -19.11 22.53 -6.75
CA THR A 124 -18.85 21.65 -7.89
C THR A 124 -17.36 21.34 -8.04
N GLY A 125 -17.00 20.42 -8.94
CA GLY A 125 -15.60 20.09 -9.21
C GLY A 125 -14.82 21.30 -9.77
N ILE A 126 -13.55 21.44 -9.37
CA ILE A 126 -12.70 22.56 -9.80
C ILE A 126 -12.51 22.61 -11.31
N GLU A 127 -12.51 21.43 -11.98
CA GLU A 127 -12.39 21.33 -13.43
C GLU A 127 -13.63 21.89 -14.16
N ASP A 128 -14.82 21.70 -13.60
CA ASP A 128 -16.05 22.26 -14.13
C ASP A 128 -16.08 23.79 -13.92
N ILE A 129 -15.67 24.25 -12.72
CA ILE A 129 -15.52 25.67 -12.43
C ILE A 129 -14.54 26.34 -13.40
N ALA A 130 -13.40 25.73 -13.68
CA ALA A 130 -12.41 26.26 -14.60
C ALA A 130 -12.92 26.40 -16.03
N LYS A 131 -13.82 25.52 -16.46
CA LYS A 131 -14.44 25.56 -17.80
C LYS A 131 -15.58 26.58 -17.90
N GLU A 132 -16.46 26.58 -16.90
CA GLU A 132 -17.71 27.35 -16.93
C GLU A 132 -17.55 28.78 -16.41
N HIS A 133 -16.63 28.96 -15.44
CA HIS A 133 -16.42 30.24 -14.73
C HIS A 133 -14.92 30.61 -14.62
N PRO A 134 -14.16 30.69 -15.72
CA PRO A 134 -12.71 30.95 -15.68
C PRO A 134 -12.35 32.29 -15.01
N ASP A 135 -13.20 33.31 -15.12
CA ASP A 135 -12.99 34.62 -14.47
C ASP A 135 -13.21 34.60 -12.95
N ALA A 136 -13.92 33.60 -12.45
CA ALA A 136 -14.15 33.40 -11.02
C ALA A 136 -13.02 32.64 -10.34
N LEU A 137 -12.04 32.13 -11.09
CA LEU A 137 -10.93 31.31 -10.59
C LEU A 137 -9.61 32.08 -10.64
N ALA A 138 -8.82 31.98 -9.59
CA ALA A 138 -7.47 32.51 -9.51
C ALA A 138 -6.54 31.48 -8.85
N GLN A 139 -5.32 31.40 -9.35
CA GLN A 139 -4.30 30.52 -8.78
C GLN A 139 -2.95 31.24 -8.65
N THR A 140 -2.10 30.73 -7.74
CA THR A 140 -0.75 31.24 -7.55
C THR A 140 0.15 30.15 -7.00
N PRO A 141 1.39 29.98 -7.50
CA PRO A 141 2.36 29.10 -6.91
C PRO A 141 2.74 29.56 -5.50
N ILE A 142 3.06 28.60 -4.64
CA ILE A 142 3.48 28.80 -3.26
C ILE A 142 5.01 28.66 -3.22
N ASP A 143 5.69 29.67 -2.69
CA ASP A 143 7.12 29.57 -2.41
C ASP A 143 7.34 28.67 -1.18
N VAL A 144 7.96 27.50 -1.39
CA VAL A 144 8.18 26.52 -0.31
C VAL A 144 9.21 26.97 0.73
N VAL A 145 10.06 27.93 0.39
CA VAL A 145 11.10 28.45 1.29
C VAL A 145 10.59 29.66 2.09
N HIS A 146 9.90 30.58 1.43
CA HIS A 146 9.42 31.82 2.06
C HIS A 146 7.99 31.71 2.57
N GLY A 147 7.24 30.67 2.15
CA GLY A 147 5.87 30.46 2.56
C GLY A 147 4.84 31.31 1.80
N PHE A 148 3.66 31.44 2.39
CA PHE A 148 2.54 32.18 1.81
C PHE A 148 1.91 33.12 2.86
N TYR A 149 1.72 34.38 2.51
CA TYR A 149 1.34 35.44 3.44
C TYR A 149 -0.08 35.98 3.18
N ASP A 150 -0.65 36.63 4.18
CA ASP A 150 -2.01 37.22 4.13
C ASP A 150 -2.23 38.16 2.97
N TYR A 151 -1.22 38.96 2.58
CA TYR A 151 -1.36 39.89 1.47
C TYR A 151 -1.51 39.16 0.13
N GLN A 152 -0.83 38.03 -0.05
CA GLN A 152 -0.94 37.21 -1.25
C GLN A 152 -2.33 36.56 -1.33
N GLY A 153 -2.85 36.06 -0.19
CA GLY A 153 -4.22 35.56 -0.10
C GLY A 153 -5.26 36.61 -0.46
N ARG A 154 -5.12 37.83 0.07
CA ARG A 154 -6.00 38.97 -0.28
C ARG A 154 -5.92 39.34 -1.75
N ASP A 155 -4.73 39.33 -2.35
CA ASP A 155 -4.56 39.63 -3.77
C ASP A 155 -5.17 38.53 -4.65
N LEU A 156 -5.00 37.27 -4.28
CA LEU A 156 -5.61 36.15 -4.98
C LEU A 156 -7.14 36.26 -5.00
N VAL A 157 -7.76 36.49 -3.84
CA VAL A 157 -9.21 36.71 -3.71
C VAL A 157 -9.69 37.90 -4.53
N ARG A 158 -8.92 39.02 -4.53
CA ARG A 158 -9.26 40.21 -5.31
C ARG A 158 -9.33 39.93 -6.81
N ARG A 159 -8.47 39.06 -7.33
CA ARG A 159 -8.44 38.69 -8.76
C ARG A 159 -9.74 37.99 -9.23
N THR A 160 -10.53 37.39 -8.30
CA THR A 160 -11.82 36.81 -8.60
C THR A 160 -13.01 37.78 -8.46
N GLY A 161 -12.72 39.09 -8.33
CA GLY A 161 -13.76 40.12 -8.20
C GLY A 161 -14.34 40.32 -6.80
N ILE A 162 -13.84 39.61 -5.79
CA ILE A 162 -14.27 39.80 -4.39
C ILE A 162 -13.45 40.91 -3.74
N HIS A 163 -14.15 41.87 -3.10
CA HIS A 163 -13.56 43.05 -2.48
C HIS A 163 -14.08 43.28 -1.06
N GLY A 164 -13.45 44.22 -0.34
CA GLY A 164 -13.90 44.69 0.97
C GLY A 164 -13.73 43.69 2.10
N LYS A 165 -14.69 43.65 3.03
CA LYS A 165 -14.59 42.84 4.23
C LYS A 165 -14.45 41.32 3.92
N LEU A 166 -15.19 40.86 2.94
CA LEU A 166 -15.18 39.43 2.54
C LEU A 166 -13.80 39.03 1.96
N GLN A 167 -13.19 39.89 1.15
CA GLN A 167 -11.81 39.70 0.65
C GLN A 167 -10.82 39.51 1.80
N LEU A 168 -10.92 40.35 2.84
CA LEU A 168 -10.03 40.28 4.01
C LEU A 168 -10.25 38.99 4.80
N GLN A 169 -11.48 38.58 4.98
CA GLN A 169 -11.84 37.38 5.74
C GLN A 169 -11.36 36.10 5.02
N ILE A 170 -11.65 35.96 3.72
CA ILE A 170 -11.20 34.81 2.91
C ILE A 170 -9.68 34.84 2.79
N GLY A 171 -9.10 36.02 2.50
CA GLY A 171 -7.65 36.18 2.37
C GLY A 171 -6.87 35.79 3.64
N ALA A 172 -7.49 35.81 4.82
CA ALA A 172 -6.89 35.32 6.06
C ALA A 172 -7.02 33.78 6.25
N ILE A 173 -7.95 33.14 5.56
CA ILE A 173 -8.12 31.67 5.60
C ILE A 173 -7.08 30.98 4.71
N LEU A 174 -6.80 31.54 3.53
CA LEU A 174 -5.94 30.91 2.53
C LEU A 174 -4.52 30.60 3.02
N PRO A 175 -3.79 31.49 3.71
CA PRO A 175 -2.48 31.19 4.27
C PRO A 175 -2.51 30.07 5.33
N ARG A 176 -3.62 29.97 6.08
CA ARG A 176 -3.80 28.90 7.09
C ARG A 176 -3.96 27.55 6.41
N LEU A 177 -4.71 27.48 5.30
CA LEU A 177 -4.85 26.26 4.51
C LEU A 177 -3.50 25.83 3.92
N VAL A 178 -2.70 26.77 3.39
CA VAL A 178 -1.34 26.50 2.92
C VAL A 178 -0.47 25.97 4.05
N LYS A 179 -0.53 26.58 5.24
CA LYS A 179 0.23 26.11 6.39
C LYS A 179 -0.16 24.68 6.81
N ILE A 180 -1.46 24.37 6.85
CA ILE A 180 -1.94 23.00 7.14
C ILE A 180 -1.42 22.02 6.09
N ALA A 181 -1.51 22.36 4.80
CA ALA A 181 -1.00 21.51 3.73
C ALA A 181 0.49 21.20 3.87
N GLN A 182 1.30 22.21 4.26
CA GLN A 182 2.74 22.05 4.48
C GLN A 182 3.05 21.27 5.77
N GLU A 183 2.34 21.56 6.87
CA GLU A 183 2.57 20.96 8.19
C GLU A 183 2.27 19.47 8.19
N TYR A 184 1.26 19.04 7.43
CA TYR A 184 0.82 17.64 7.35
C TYR A 184 1.25 16.93 6.06
N ASP A 185 2.23 17.48 5.35
CA ASP A 185 2.74 16.89 4.10
C ASP A 185 1.61 16.52 3.11
N ALA A 186 0.61 17.39 3.00
CA ALA A 186 -0.54 17.13 2.15
C ALA A 186 -0.19 17.36 0.67
N ARG A 187 -0.51 16.39 -0.16
CA ARG A 187 -0.47 16.53 -1.63
C ARG A 187 -1.67 17.30 -2.17
N ALA A 188 -2.78 17.23 -1.45
CA ALA A 188 -3.97 18.03 -1.70
C ALA A 188 -4.65 18.38 -0.38
N ALA A 189 -5.06 19.63 -0.22
CA ALA A 189 -5.89 20.10 0.88
C ALA A 189 -6.95 21.07 0.31
N GLU A 190 -8.20 20.61 0.32
CA GLU A 190 -9.32 21.33 -0.31
C GLU A 190 -10.40 21.62 0.72
N ILE A 191 -10.99 22.81 0.60
CA ILE A 191 -12.25 23.19 1.23
C ILE A 191 -13.26 23.43 0.10
N ASN A 192 -14.25 22.57 -0.01
CA ASN A 192 -15.25 22.64 -1.07
C ASN A 192 -16.62 22.09 -0.62
N PRO A 193 -17.52 23.02 -0.21
CA PRO A 193 -17.38 24.48 -0.24
C PRO A 193 -16.83 25.11 1.05
N LEU A 194 -16.12 26.23 0.89
CA LEU A 194 -16.00 27.26 1.91
C LEU A 194 -17.25 28.15 1.80
N VAL A 195 -18.04 28.23 2.85
CA VAL A 195 -19.33 28.91 2.78
C VAL A 195 -19.36 30.23 3.53
N LEU A 196 -20.05 31.20 2.97
CA LEU A 196 -20.54 32.38 3.67
C LEU A 196 -21.99 32.10 4.10
N THR A 197 -22.25 32.13 5.40
CA THR A 197 -23.61 31.99 5.91
C THR A 197 -24.38 33.31 5.85
N ARG A 198 -25.70 33.26 5.90
CA ARG A 198 -26.58 34.48 6.00
C ARG A 198 -26.25 35.34 7.22
N GLU A 199 -25.65 34.77 8.25
CA GLU A 199 -25.16 35.50 9.43
C GLU A 199 -23.82 36.20 9.17
N GLY A 200 -23.21 36.02 8.00
CA GLY A 200 -21.92 36.62 7.63
C GLY A 200 -20.69 35.88 8.18
N LYS A 201 -20.83 34.61 8.61
CA LYS A 201 -19.73 33.74 9.05
C LYS A 201 -19.15 32.97 7.86
N LEU A 202 -17.82 32.81 7.83
CA LEU A 202 -17.14 31.92 6.90
C LEU A 202 -16.82 30.60 7.61
N LEU A 203 -17.24 29.47 6.99
CA LEU A 203 -17.07 28.12 7.54
C LEU A 203 -16.65 27.13 6.44
N ALA A 204 -15.75 26.22 6.74
CA ALA A 204 -15.43 25.08 5.86
C ALA A 204 -16.52 24.01 6.00
N ALA A 205 -17.49 23.99 5.08
CA ALA A 205 -18.64 23.07 5.14
C ALA A 205 -18.28 21.65 4.74
N ASP A 206 -17.32 21.46 3.85
CA ASP A 206 -16.70 20.17 3.51
C ASP A 206 -15.23 20.36 3.23
N CYS A 207 -14.43 19.30 3.41
CA CYS A 207 -13.02 19.32 3.10
C CYS A 207 -12.53 17.94 2.65
N ARG A 208 -11.48 17.97 1.84
CA ARG A 208 -10.72 16.78 1.45
C ARG A 208 -9.24 17.05 1.66
N ILE A 209 -8.60 16.27 2.50
CA ILE A 209 -7.15 16.32 2.73
C ILE A 209 -6.56 14.97 2.41
N THR A 210 -5.50 14.97 1.60
CA THR A 210 -4.77 13.78 1.19
C THR A 210 -3.30 13.98 1.53
N VAL A 211 -2.78 13.15 2.43
CA VAL A 211 -1.39 13.17 2.90
C VAL A 211 -0.52 12.36 1.95
N ASP A 212 0.75 12.73 1.80
CA ASP A 212 1.72 11.93 1.04
C ASP A 212 1.96 10.59 1.76
N ASP A 213 1.85 9.48 1.02
CA ASP A 213 2.04 8.13 1.55
C ASP A 213 3.40 7.96 2.25
N TYR A 214 4.44 8.58 1.69
CA TYR A 214 5.79 8.51 2.24
C TYR A 214 6.04 9.45 3.42
N ALA A 215 5.05 10.27 3.78
CA ALA A 215 5.11 11.18 4.92
C ALA A 215 4.29 10.69 6.13
N THR A 216 3.42 9.70 5.97
CA THR A 216 2.50 9.23 7.02
C THR A 216 3.21 8.82 8.32
N TYR A 217 4.44 8.30 8.23
CA TYR A 217 5.24 7.94 9.41
C TYR A 217 5.60 9.13 10.31
N ARG A 218 5.55 10.36 9.77
CA ARG A 218 5.78 11.61 10.53
C ARG A 218 4.53 12.07 11.28
N HIS A 219 3.36 11.53 10.91
CA HIS A 219 2.05 11.95 11.40
C HIS A 219 1.28 10.78 12.03
N PRO A 220 1.85 10.09 13.05
CA PRO A 220 1.18 8.97 13.72
C PRO A 220 -0.15 9.37 14.38
N GLU A 221 -0.30 10.66 14.75
CA GLU A 221 -1.53 11.23 15.32
C GLU A 221 -2.73 11.19 14.38
N LEU A 222 -2.51 11.06 13.06
CA LEU A 222 -3.59 10.96 12.08
C LEU A 222 -4.23 9.56 12.04
N GLY A 223 -3.60 8.57 12.70
CA GLY A 223 -4.12 7.20 12.75
C GLY A 223 -4.23 6.52 11.39
N ILE A 224 -3.40 6.91 10.42
CA ILE A 224 -3.40 6.31 9.08
C ILE A 224 -2.70 4.95 9.17
N GLU A 225 -3.48 3.87 9.13
CA GLU A 225 -2.94 2.51 9.16
C GLU A 225 -2.30 2.12 7.82
N VAL A 226 -2.88 2.59 6.71
CA VAL A 226 -2.45 2.25 5.35
C VAL A 226 -2.34 3.50 4.51
N ALA A 227 -1.12 3.79 4.10
CA ALA A 227 -0.80 4.93 3.26
C ALA A 227 -1.11 4.63 1.78
N ARG A 228 -2.38 4.43 1.44
CA ARG A 228 -2.83 4.17 0.05
C ARG A 228 -4.24 4.68 -0.17
N GLU A 229 -4.51 5.16 -1.38
CA GLU A 229 -5.86 5.46 -1.84
C GLU A 229 -6.37 4.27 -2.67
N PHE A 230 -7.49 3.70 -2.25
CA PHE A 230 -8.18 2.66 -2.98
C PHE A 230 -9.54 3.19 -3.45
N ASP A 231 -9.94 2.77 -4.62
CA ASP A 231 -11.29 2.95 -5.16
C ASP A 231 -12.25 1.84 -4.67
N ARG A 232 -11.71 0.82 -3.99
CA ARG A 232 -12.40 -0.30 -3.36
C ARG A 232 -11.77 -0.63 -2.00
N PRO A 233 -12.48 -1.34 -1.11
CA PRO A 233 -11.88 -1.87 0.11
C PRO A 233 -10.72 -2.83 -0.19
N PRO A 234 -9.71 -2.86 0.69
CA PRO A 234 -8.62 -3.82 0.56
C PRO A 234 -9.11 -5.25 0.74
N THR A 235 -8.59 -6.15 -0.10
CA THR A 235 -8.88 -7.57 0.03
C THR A 235 -8.21 -8.18 1.26
N PRO A 236 -8.66 -9.36 1.75
CA PRO A 236 -7.98 -10.06 2.83
C PRO A 236 -6.52 -10.34 2.53
N LEU A 237 -6.18 -10.65 1.27
CA LEU A 237 -4.81 -10.94 0.87
C LEU A 237 -3.93 -9.68 0.84
N GLU A 238 -4.49 -8.54 0.47
CA GLU A 238 -3.80 -7.24 0.57
C GLU A 238 -3.51 -6.87 2.03
N ARG A 239 -4.43 -7.12 2.95
CA ARG A 239 -4.20 -6.89 4.39
C ARG A 239 -3.05 -7.75 4.93
N ILE A 240 -2.96 -9.02 4.49
CA ILE A 240 -1.83 -9.92 4.81
C ILE A 240 -0.52 -9.35 4.25
N ALA A 241 -0.54 -8.85 3.02
CA ALA A 241 0.62 -8.25 2.38
C ALA A 241 1.11 -6.97 3.10
N TRP A 242 0.21 -6.18 3.66
CA TRP A 242 0.56 -4.99 4.45
C TRP A 242 1.31 -5.31 5.73
N GLU A 243 1.01 -6.43 6.38
CA GLU A 243 1.79 -6.88 7.54
C GLU A 243 3.25 -7.21 7.16
N VAL A 244 3.48 -7.68 5.93
CA VAL A 244 4.84 -7.86 5.39
C VAL A 244 5.52 -6.51 5.16
N GLU A 245 4.79 -5.54 4.61
CA GLU A 245 5.30 -4.18 4.34
C GLU A 245 5.72 -3.45 5.62
N LYS A 246 4.95 -3.56 6.69
CA LYS A 246 5.25 -2.93 8.00
C LYS A 246 6.62 -3.34 8.57
N ASN A 247 7.07 -4.55 8.27
CA ASN A 247 8.34 -5.09 8.74
C ASN A 247 9.47 -4.97 7.70
N ASP A 248 9.20 -4.32 6.57
CA ASP A 248 10.17 -4.17 5.49
C ASP A 248 11.08 -2.95 5.72
N TYR A 249 12.38 -3.17 5.73
CA TYR A 249 13.37 -2.12 5.94
C TYR A 249 14.21 -1.82 4.68
N ARG A 250 14.01 -2.57 3.60
CA ARG A 250 14.75 -2.43 2.33
C ARG A 250 13.82 -2.17 1.16
N GLY A 251 13.58 -0.90 0.89
CA GLY A 251 12.76 -0.47 -0.23
C GLY A 251 11.27 -0.73 -0.01
N THR A 252 10.55 -0.94 -1.08
CA THR A 252 9.10 -1.06 -1.08
C THR A 252 8.67 -2.52 -1.20
N PHE A 253 7.67 -2.92 -0.44
CA PHE A 253 6.85 -4.08 -0.72
C PHE A 253 5.46 -3.59 -1.09
N TYR A 254 5.05 -3.78 -2.33
CA TYR A 254 3.78 -3.28 -2.83
C TYR A 254 3.00 -4.41 -3.47
N PHE A 255 1.87 -4.79 -2.90
CA PHE A 255 1.02 -5.85 -3.41
C PHE A 255 -0.40 -5.32 -3.65
N ILE A 256 -0.93 -5.57 -4.84
CA ILE A 256 -2.32 -5.32 -5.21
C ILE A 256 -2.89 -6.61 -5.77
N GLN A 257 -4.01 -7.06 -5.25
CA GLN A 257 -4.81 -8.11 -5.85
C GLN A 257 -5.69 -7.48 -6.93
N MET A 258 -5.40 -7.80 -8.20
CA MET A 258 -6.08 -7.18 -9.34
C MET A 258 -7.53 -7.67 -9.46
N GLN A 259 -7.78 -8.93 -9.15
CA GLN A 259 -9.10 -9.54 -9.12
C GLN A 259 -9.17 -10.62 -8.04
N GLU A 260 -10.31 -10.73 -7.38
CA GLU A 260 -10.60 -11.81 -6.43
C GLU A 260 -11.35 -12.98 -7.09
N GLN A 261 -12.08 -12.70 -8.17
CA GLN A 261 -12.88 -13.67 -8.91
C GLN A 261 -12.56 -13.56 -10.39
N PHE A 262 -12.44 -14.71 -11.04
CA PHE A 262 -12.16 -14.81 -12.48
C PHE A 262 -13.32 -15.50 -13.18
N ASN A 263 -13.60 -15.09 -14.43
CA ASN A 263 -14.60 -15.74 -15.23
C ASN A 263 -14.12 -17.13 -15.72
N PRO A 264 -15.00 -18.09 -15.89
CA PRO A 264 -14.64 -19.39 -16.46
C PRO A 264 -13.92 -19.22 -17.81
N GLY A 265 -12.73 -19.79 -17.92
CA GLY A 265 -11.91 -19.74 -19.15
C GLY A 265 -10.97 -18.52 -19.24
N GLU A 266 -10.96 -17.64 -18.27
CA GLU A 266 -9.88 -16.63 -18.15
C GLU A 266 -8.56 -17.33 -17.83
N LYS A 267 -7.51 -16.94 -18.57
CA LYS A 267 -6.13 -17.39 -18.34
C LYS A 267 -5.46 -16.45 -17.35
N VAL A 268 -5.08 -16.95 -16.19
CA VAL A 268 -4.65 -16.13 -15.05
C VAL A 268 -3.22 -16.40 -14.66
N ILE A 269 -2.42 -15.35 -14.51
CA ILE A 269 -1.01 -15.39 -14.11
C ILE A 269 -0.82 -14.72 -12.74
N GLY A 270 -0.08 -15.40 -11.87
CA GLY A 270 0.52 -14.80 -10.68
C GLY A 270 1.77 -14.02 -11.07
N PHE A 271 1.77 -12.70 -10.88
CA PHE A 271 2.82 -11.81 -11.34
C PHE A 271 3.69 -11.31 -10.17
N HIS A 272 5.01 -11.50 -10.32
CA HIS A 272 6.02 -11.06 -9.36
C HIS A 272 6.98 -10.06 -10.01
N GLY A 273 6.79 -8.78 -9.74
CA GLY A 273 7.66 -7.70 -10.19
C GLY A 273 8.81 -7.42 -9.22
N ALA A 274 9.93 -6.97 -9.77
CA ALA A 274 11.08 -6.48 -9.01
C ALA A 274 11.60 -5.19 -9.66
N GLY A 275 11.18 -4.05 -9.10
CA GLY A 275 11.45 -2.71 -9.64
C GLY A 275 10.39 -2.24 -10.65
N GLY A 276 9.78 -1.07 -10.38
CA GLY A 276 8.56 -0.60 -11.01
C GLY A 276 8.51 -0.60 -12.55
N GLY A 277 9.37 0.17 -13.23
CA GLY A 277 9.29 0.34 -14.67
C GLY A 277 9.57 -0.94 -15.48
N GLY A 278 10.57 -1.73 -15.08
CA GLY A 278 10.88 -3.00 -15.72
C GLY A 278 9.79 -4.05 -15.51
N SER A 279 9.14 -4.01 -14.36
CA SER A 279 7.98 -4.87 -14.07
C SER A 279 6.78 -4.54 -14.96
N MET A 280 6.50 -3.25 -15.20
CA MET A 280 5.43 -2.83 -16.09
C MET A 280 5.61 -3.35 -17.52
N MET A 281 6.82 -3.23 -18.09
CA MET A 281 7.11 -3.80 -19.41
C MET A 281 6.91 -5.32 -19.45
N SER A 282 7.28 -5.99 -18.38
CA SER A 282 7.13 -7.44 -18.26
C SER A 282 5.67 -7.86 -18.08
N MET A 283 4.89 -7.03 -17.41
CA MET A 283 3.43 -7.18 -17.28
C MET A 283 2.74 -7.07 -18.65
N ASP A 284 3.10 -6.05 -19.43
CA ASP A 284 2.57 -5.86 -20.78
C ASP A 284 2.83 -7.08 -21.68
N ALA A 285 4.02 -7.70 -21.56
CA ALA A 285 4.34 -8.90 -22.33
C ALA A 285 3.41 -10.08 -22.04
N VAL A 286 2.95 -10.23 -20.80
CA VAL A 286 1.98 -11.26 -20.38
C VAL A 286 0.57 -10.88 -20.85
N LEU A 287 0.16 -9.62 -20.64
CA LEU A 287 -1.16 -9.12 -21.06
C LEU A 287 -1.38 -9.21 -22.59
N ASN A 288 -0.34 -8.89 -23.37
CA ASN A 288 -0.37 -8.97 -24.84
C ASN A 288 -0.59 -10.40 -25.37
N ARG A 289 -0.42 -11.43 -24.52
CA ARG A 289 -0.69 -12.84 -24.85
C ARG A 289 -2.09 -13.29 -24.41
N GLY A 290 -2.93 -12.35 -23.95
CA GLY A 290 -4.31 -12.60 -23.55
C GLY A 290 -4.45 -13.21 -22.15
N TYR A 291 -3.43 -13.08 -21.31
CA TYR A 291 -3.53 -13.43 -19.89
C TYR A 291 -4.09 -12.27 -19.07
N THR A 292 -4.75 -12.61 -17.99
CA THR A 292 -5.16 -11.68 -16.92
C THR A 292 -4.22 -11.87 -15.73
N LEU A 293 -3.93 -10.78 -15.03
CA LEU A 293 -3.09 -10.84 -13.82
C LEU A 293 -3.95 -11.03 -12.57
N ALA A 294 -3.63 -12.01 -11.75
CA ALA A 294 -4.23 -12.18 -10.43
C ALA A 294 -3.85 -11.04 -9.50
N ASN A 295 -2.60 -10.59 -9.61
CA ASN A 295 -2.01 -9.56 -8.78
C ASN A 295 -0.93 -8.78 -9.52
N PHE A 296 -0.62 -7.61 -8.97
CA PHE A 296 0.66 -6.95 -9.15
C PHE A 296 1.43 -6.97 -7.84
N VAL A 297 2.72 -7.28 -7.85
CA VAL A 297 3.61 -7.08 -6.71
C VAL A 297 4.90 -6.43 -7.17
N ASP A 298 5.41 -5.48 -6.39
CA ASP A 298 6.76 -4.94 -6.54
C ASP A 298 7.54 -5.17 -5.24
N THR A 299 8.63 -5.93 -5.35
CA THR A 299 9.52 -6.21 -4.24
C THR A 299 10.74 -5.28 -4.20
N SER A 300 10.74 -4.21 -5.02
CA SER A 300 11.87 -3.30 -5.20
C SER A 300 13.06 -3.94 -5.95
N GLY A 301 14.05 -3.12 -6.33
CA GLY A 301 15.27 -3.58 -7.02
C GLY A 301 16.29 -4.27 -6.11
N ASN A 302 16.13 -4.19 -4.78
CA ASN A 302 17.07 -4.73 -3.78
C ASN A 302 16.38 -5.54 -2.68
N PRO A 303 15.54 -6.53 -3.01
CA PRO A 303 14.80 -7.26 -1.99
C PRO A 303 15.70 -8.24 -1.25
N PRO A 304 15.58 -8.38 0.10
CA PRO A 304 16.13 -9.54 0.80
C PRO A 304 15.36 -10.82 0.38
N ALA A 305 15.96 -11.99 0.58
CA ALA A 305 15.34 -13.26 0.24
C ALA A 305 14.00 -13.47 0.94
N SER A 306 13.87 -12.99 2.18
CA SER A 306 12.63 -13.04 2.97
C SER A 306 11.47 -12.29 2.32
N LYS A 307 11.70 -11.13 1.74
CA LYS A 307 10.69 -10.36 1.01
C LYS A 307 10.20 -11.12 -0.22
N VAL A 308 11.13 -11.62 -1.01
CA VAL A 308 10.84 -12.40 -2.22
C VAL A 308 10.08 -13.70 -1.88
N TYR A 309 10.49 -14.38 -0.80
CA TYR A 309 9.78 -15.55 -0.28
C TYR A 309 8.34 -15.22 0.09
N ARG A 310 8.12 -14.18 0.89
CA ARG A 310 6.78 -13.78 1.33
C ARG A 310 5.91 -13.36 0.16
N ALA A 311 6.45 -12.60 -0.81
CA ALA A 311 5.75 -12.25 -2.04
C ALA A 311 5.29 -13.50 -2.81
N ALA A 312 6.21 -14.45 -3.04
CA ALA A 312 5.90 -15.67 -3.75
C ALA A 312 4.83 -16.51 -3.02
N ARG A 313 4.89 -16.62 -1.68
CA ARG A 313 3.90 -17.33 -0.88
C ARG A 313 2.51 -16.68 -0.98
N ILE A 314 2.43 -15.35 -0.96
CA ILE A 314 1.18 -14.59 -1.12
C ILE A 314 0.61 -14.79 -2.53
N ILE A 315 1.44 -14.73 -3.57
CA ILE A 315 1.02 -14.97 -4.95
C ILE A 315 0.46 -16.39 -5.11
N LEU A 316 1.17 -17.40 -4.59
CA LEU A 316 0.76 -18.80 -4.69
C LEU A 316 -0.46 -19.17 -3.83
N ALA A 317 -0.85 -18.32 -2.88
CA ALA A 317 -2.09 -18.50 -2.12
C ALA A 317 -3.35 -18.10 -2.90
N GLN A 318 -3.20 -17.42 -4.04
CA GLN A 318 -4.31 -17.03 -4.90
C GLN A 318 -4.85 -18.26 -5.66
N ARG A 319 -6.15 -18.26 -5.86
CA ARG A 319 -6.82 -19.31 -6.63
C ARG A 319 -6.65 -19.08 -8.14
N LEU A 320 -6.73 -20.18 -8.88
CA LEU A 320 -6.91 -20.18 -10.34
C LEU A 320 -5.75 -19.58 -11.15
N ILE A 321 -4.57 -19.40 -10.56
CA ILE A 321 -3.40 -19.06 -11.37
C ILE A 321 -2.97 -20.29 -12.20
N GLU A 322 -2.71 -20.09 -13.49
CA GLU A 322 -2.24 -21.13 -14.41
C GLU A 322 -0.73 -21.11 -14.60
N GLY A 323 -0.08 -20.01 -14.21
CA GLY A 323 1.36 -19.83 -14.30
C GLY A 323 1.87 -18.78 -13.32
N TYR A 324 3.17 -18.84 -13.06
CA TYR A 324 3.89 -17.87 -12.24
C TYR A 324 4.93 -17.14 -13.11
N PHE A 325 4.86 -15.83 -13.17
CA PHE A 325 5.81 -15.02 -13.94
C PHE A 325 6.53 -14.03 -13.02
N ALA A 326 7.83 -14.24 -12.80
CA ALA A 326 8.66 -13.29 -12.09
C ALA A 326 9.57 -12.55 -13.06
N SER A 327 9.54 -11.22 -13.06
CA SER A 327 10.40 -10.43 -13.94
C SER A 327 10.74 -9.07 -13.34
N GLY A 328 12.02 -8.77 -13.27
CA GLY A 328 12.55 -7.50 -12.78
C GLY A 328 13.03 -6.57 -13.89
N SER A 329 13.59 -5.43 -13.47
CA SER A 329 14.08 -4.36 -14.35
C SER A 329 15.31 -4.73 -15.20
N GLY A 330 16.02 -5.80 -14.85
CA GLY A 330 17.27 -6.17 -15.49
C GLY A 330 18.49 -5.34 -15.05
N VAL A 331 18.31 -4.42 -14.11
CA VAL A 331 19.34 -3.51 -13.60
C VAL A 331 19.43 -3.50 -12.07
N ALA A 332 19.06 -4.60 -11.43
CA ALA A 332 19.12 -4.72 -9.98
C ALA A 332 20.56 -4.56 -9.47
N SER A 333 20.74 -3.69 -8.49
CA SER A 333 22.05 -3.43 -7.87
C SER A 333 22.43 -4.46 -6.80
N GLN A 334 21.43 -5.16 -6.24
CA GLN A 334 21.67 -6.27 -5.32
C GLN A 334 21.91 -7.57 -6.11
N GLU A 335 22.68 -8.46 -5.52
CA GLU A 335 22.94 -9.79 -6.05
C GLU A 335 21.64 -10.60 -6.19
N GLN A 336 21.35 -11.02 -7.42
CA GLN A 336 20.10 -11.68 -7.76
C GLN A 336 19.95 -13.09 -7.17
N PHE A 337 21.02 -13.70 -6.69
CA PHE A 337 20.94 -14.98 -5.99
C PHE A 337 20.12 -14.90 -4.69
N HIS A 338 19.97 -13.73 -4.07
CA HIS A 338 19.06 -13.57 -2.93
C HIS A 338 17.61 -13.77 -3.35
N SER A 339 17.23 -13.19 -4.48
CA SER A 339 15.89 -13.38 -5.06
C SER A 339 15.64 -14.84 -5.44
N ALA A 340 16.62 -15.47 -6.10
CA ALA A 340 16.54 -16.90 -6.46
C ALA A 340 16.34 -17.79 -5.23
N ARG A 341 17.10 -17.56 -4.16
CA ARG A 341 16.98 -18.32 -2.90
C ARG A 341 15.59 -18.13 -2.24
N GLY A 342 15.07 -16.90 -2.23
CA GLY A 342 13.74 -16.61 -1.73
C GLY A 342 12.63 -17.35 -2.50
N LEU A 343 12.73 -17.35 -3.85
CA LEU A 343 11.80 -18.07 -4.73
C LEU A 343 11.89 -19.58 -4.52
N VAL A 344 13.10 -20.16 -4.53
CA VAL A 344 13.31 -21.61 -4.34
C VAL A 344 12.73 -22.06 -2.99
N LYS A 345 13.01 -21.30 -1.90
CA LYS A 345 12.43 -21.59 -0.60
C LYS A 345 10.90 -21.59 -0.65
N ALA A 346 10.29 -20.60 -1.27
CA ALA A 346 8.84 -20.50 -1.38
C ALA A 346 8.24 -21.66 -2.17
N PHE A 347 8.88 -22.03 -3.29
CA PHE A 347 8.42 -23.12 -4.17
C PHE A 347 8.61 -24.53 -3.61
N MET A 348 9.55 -24.67 -2.68
CA MET A 348 9.76 -25.94 -1.97
C MET A 348 8.77 -26.09 -0.79
N GLU A 349 8.53 -25.04 -0.03
CA GLU A 349 7.66 -25.08 1.18
C GLU A 349 6.17 -25.00 0.83
N ALA A 350 5.79 -24.20 -0.17
CA ALA A 350 4.48 -24.24 -0.82
C ALA A 350 4.69 -24.74 -2.26
N PRO A 351 4.58 -26.05 -2.50
CA PRO A 351 4.99 -26.64 -3.77
C PRO A 351 4.40 -25.91 -4.96
N LEU A 352 5.27 -25.48 -5.87
CA LEU A 352 4.86 -24.84 -7.11
C LEU A 352 4.09 -25.84 -7.96
N THR A 353 2.80 -25.61 -8.13
CA THR A 353 1.88 -26.51 -8.85
C THR A 353 1.55 -26.04 -10.26
N VAL A 354 2.11 -24.91 -10.68
CA VAL A 354 1.92 -24.29 -11.99
C VAL A 354 3.28 -24.00 -12.62
N PRO A 355 3.39 -23.97 -13.95
CA PRO A 355 4.62 -23.58 -14.62
C PRO A 355 5.10 -22.18 -14.22
N ALA A 356 6.42 -22.01 -14.14
CA ALA A 356 7.02 -20.74 -13.80
C ALA A 356 8.09 -20.30 -14.81
N VAL A 357 8.14 -19.01 -15.07
CA VAL A 357 9.26 -18.36 -15.75
C VAL A 357 9.78 -17.24 -14.88
N ILE A 358 11.09 -17.30 -14.61
CA ILE A 358 11.78 -16.41 -13.69
C ILE A 358 12.88 -15.67 -14.46
N ARG A 359 12.74 -14.35 -14.61
CA ARG A 359 13.73 -13.49 -15.24
C ARG A 359 14.35 -12.57 -14.18
N LEU A 360 15.58 -12.89 -13.77
CA LEU A 360 16.35 -12.13 -12.78
C LEU A 360 17.56 -11.49 -13.46
N GLY A 361 17.47 -10.20 -13.77
CA GLY A 361 18.56 -9.45 -14.39
C GLY A 361 19.24 -8.51 -13.39
N GLY A 362 20.58 -8.46 -13.45
CA GLY A 362 21.40 -7.59 -12.61
C GLY A 362 22.65 -8.26 -12.06
N ASN A 363 23.12 -7.78 -10.89
CA ASN A 363 24.33 -8.34 -10.27
C ASN A 363 24.18 -9.82 -9.94
N ALA A 364 25.21 -10.61 -10.26
CA ALA A 364 25.27 -12.06 -9.99
C ALA A 364 24.07 -12.86 -10.54
N GLU A 365 23.53 -12.47 -11.70
CA GLU A 365 22.40 -13.16 -12.35
C GLU A 365 22.72 -14.60 -12.76
N GLU A 366 23.97 -14.86 -13.15
CA GLU A 366 24.42 -16.22 -13.52
C GLU A 366 24.28 -17.20 -12.35
N MET A 367 24.69 -16.77 -11.14
CA MET A 367 24.51 -17.58 -9.92
C MET A 367 23.03 -17.75 -9.58
N ALA A 368 22.21 -16.73 -9.81
CA ALA A 368 20.77 -16.83 -9.59
C ALA A 368 20.13 -17.87 -10.51
N MET A 369 20.48 -17.88 -11.80
CA MET A 369 20.01 -18.89 -12.76
C MET A 369 20.50 -20.29 -12.39
N GLU A 370 21.75 -20.44 -11.92
CA GLU A 370 22.29 -21.72 -11.45
C GLU A 370 21.48 -22.28 -10.27
N ILE A 371 21.16 -21.44 -9.26
CA ILE A 371 20.36 -21.83 -8.11
C ILE A 371 18.95 -22.29 -8.54
N LEU A 372 18.29 -21.53 -9.42
CA LEU A 372 16.96 -21.88 -9.92
C LEU A 372 16.99 -23.19 -10.73
N ASN A 373 17.94 -23.35 -11.63
CA ASN A 373 18.08 -24.57 -12.44
C ASN A 373 18.37 -25.81 -11.57
N ARG A 374 19.20 -25.65 -10.55
CA ARG A 374 19.50 -26.73 -9.60
C ARG A 374 18.27 -27.17 -8.81
N ALA A 375 17.42 -26.22 -8.44
CA ALA A 375 16.20 -26.48 -7.68
C ALA A 375 15.10 -27.19 -8.50
N GLN A 376 15.21 -27.24 -9.82
CA GLN A 376 14.19 -27.82 -10.70
C GLN A 376 13.83 -29.27 -10.35
N SER A 377 14.81 -30.07 -9.89
CA SER A 377 14.56 -31.46 -9.48
C SER A 377 13.74 -31.59 -8.20
N ASP A 378 13.71 -30.55 -7.38
CA ASP A 378 13.02 -30.51 -6.10
C ASP A 378 11.70 -29.72 -6.16
N ILE A 379 11.32 -29.25 -7.36
CA ILE A 379 10.09 -28.50 -7.63
C ILE A 379 9.20 -29.30 -8.59
N PRO A 380 7.92 -29.49 -8.30
CA PRO A 380 7.07 -30.39 -9.07
C PRO A 380 6.62 -29.86 -10.43
N ALA A 381 6.54 -28.56 -10.61
CA ALA A 381 6.16 -27.92 -11.88
C ALA A 381 7.39 -27.46 -12.67
N PRO A 382 7.32 -27.38 -14.00
CA PRO A 382 8.44 -26.88 -14.81
C PRO A 382 8.73 -25.41 -14.51
N MET A 383 10.01 -25.09 -14.38
CA MET A 383 10.50 -23.72 -14.16
C MET A 383 11.64 -23.41 -15.10
N GLU A 384 11.62 -22.26 -15.74
CA GLU A 384 12.72 -21.78 -16.58
C GLU A 384 13.29 -20.47 -16.00
N ALA A 385 14.60 -20.34 -16.03
CA ALA A 385 15.34 -19.18 -15.50
C ALA A 385 16.03 -18.41 -16.65
N TYR A 386 15.91 -17.08 -16.59
CA TYR A 386 16.43 -16.13 -17.61
C TYR A 386 17.13 -14.94 -16.96
N GLY A 387 18.03 -14.30 -17.70
CA GLY A 387 18.82 -13.15 -17.29
C GLY A 387 18.35 -11.83 -17.90
N LYS A 388 19.15 -10.78 -17.73
CA LYS A 388 18.85 -9.41 -18.20
C LYS A 388 18.72 -9.28 -19.71
N ASP A 389 19.50 -10.09 -20.46
CA ASP A 389 19.55 -10.02 -21.92
C ASP A 389 18.37 -10.73 -22.59
N ASP A 390 17.60 -11.49 -21.83
CA ASP A 390 16.38 -12.13 -22.32
C ASP A 390 15.21 -11.14 -22.35
N ASN A 391 14.56 -11.03 -23.50
CA ASN A 391 13.44 -10.11 -23.67
C ASN A 391 12.22 -10.58 -22.88
N PRO A 392 11.50 -9.70 -22.16
CA PRO A 392 10.25 -10.04 -21.47
C PRO A 392 9.19 -10.72 -22.35
N ASP A 393 9.04 -10.32 -23.62
CA ASP A 393 8.11 -10.96 -24.57
C ASP A 393 8.50 -12.42 -24.85
N TYR A 394 9.80 -12.69 -24.99
CA TYR A 394 10.30 -14.06 -25.15
C TYR A 394 10.03 -14.89 -23.90
N CYS A 395 10.29 -14.33 -22.72
CA CYS A 395 10.01 -15.01 -21.46
C CYS A 395 8.52 -15.31 -21.27
N ALA A 396 7.65 -14.38 -21.65
CA ALA A 396 6.20 -14.58 -21.64
C ALA A 396 5.76 -15.65 -22.66
N GLU A 397 6.41 -15.73 -23.82
CA GLU A 397 6.18 -16.81 -24.80
C GLU A 397 6.57 -18.18 -24.24
N ARG A 398 7.69 -18.22 -23.50
CA ARG A 398 8.12 -19.48 -22.86
C ARG A 398 7.12 -19.93 -21.82
N LEU A 399 6.60 -19.01 -21.00
CA LEU A 399 5.57 -19.33 -20.02
C LEU A 399 4.29 -19.87 -20.69
N ASP A 400 3.82 -19.23 -21.77
CA ASP A 400 2.63 -19.69 -22.51
C ASP A 400 2.83 -21.12 -23.05
N ARG A 401 4.00 -21.44 -23.59
CA ARG A 401 4.34 -22.81 -24.03
C ARG A 401 4.35 -23.81 -22.86
N LEU A 402 4.99 -23.45 -21.76
CA LEU A 402 5.03 -24.31 -20.57
C LEU A 402 3.62 -24.61 -20.04
N ILE A 403 2.73 -23.61 -19.99
CA ILE A 403 1.34 -23.78 -19.59
C ILE A 403 0.59 -24.73 -20.53
N GLN A 404 0.78 -24.57 -21.85
CA GLN A 404 0.12 -25.43 -22.85
C GLN A 404 0.61 -26.88 -22.81
N GLU A 405 1.88 -27.09 -22.50
CA GLU A 405 2.52 -28.42 -22.43
C GLU A 405 2.29 -29.11 -21.07
N PHE A 406 2.05 -28.34 -20.02
CA PHE A 406 1.87 -28.85 -18.65
C PHE A 406 0.50 -29.47 -18.47
N LYS A 407 0.46 -30.79 -18.43
CA LYS A 407 -0.82 -31.54 -18.41
C LYS A 407 -1.34 -31.84 -17.02
N GLN A 408 -0.52 -31.98 -16.03
CA GLN A 408 -0.91 -32.17 -14.62
C GLN A 408 0.29 -32.34 -13.69
N PHE A 409 0.12 -31.88 -12.46
CA PHE A 409 1.01 -32.09 -11.32
C PHE A 409 0.98 -33.55 -10.85
N SER A 410 2.15 -34.11 -10.50
CA SER A 410 2.23 -35.41 -9.88
C SER A 410 1.74 -35.36 -8.42
N ALA A 411 0.67 -36.06 -8.13
CA ALA A 411 0.11 -36.16 -6.77
C ALA A 411 1.07 -36.79 -5.73
N ASP A 412 2.18 -37.36 -6.20
CA ASP A 412 3.15 -38.05 -5.35
C ASP A 412 4.21 -37.14 -4.73
N TYR A 413 4.23 -35.84 -5.11
CA TYR A 413 5.17 -34.89 -4.54
C TYR A 413 4.79 -34.57 -3.08
N LYS A 414 5.69 -34.90 -2.14
CA LYS A 414 5.44 -34.76 -0.70
C LYS A 414 5.76 -33.38 -0.12
N GLY A 415 6.29 -32.48 -0.93
CA GLY A 415 6.78 -31.18 -0.46
C GLY A 415 8.02 -31.27 0.43
N PHE A 416 8.69 -30.15 0.59
CA PHE A 416 9.75 -30.01 1.58
C PHE A 416 9.12 -29.95 2.98
N LYS A 417 9.58 -30.83 3.87
CA LYS A 417 9.25 -30.72 5.30
C LYS A 417 10.52 -30.34 6.05
N GLN A 418 10.45 -29.25 6.76
CA GLN A 418 11.51 -28.85 7.67
C GLN A 418 11.66 -29.92 8.76
N PRO A 419 12.84 -30.53 8.93
CA PRO A 419 13.06 -31.45 10.03
C PRO A 419 13.02 -30.72 11.37
N THR A 420 12.61 -31.41 12.43
CA THR A 420 12.70 -30.87 13.78
C THR A 420 14.16 -30.82 14.20
N PRO A 421 14.72 -29.66 14.58
CA PRO A 421 16.10 -29.55 15.02
C PRO A 421 16.37 -30.40 16.25
N ILE A 422 17.57 -31.01 16.31
CA ILE A 422 18.02 -31.84 17.46
C ILE A 422 18.66 -30.93 18.52
N GLU A 423 19.53 -30.01 18.10
CA GLU A 423 20.24 -29.08 18.96
C GLU A 423 20.13 -27.66 18.38
N PRO A 424 18.98 -27.00 18.55
CA PRO A 424 18.72 -25.71 17.90
C PRO A 424 19.51 -24.56 18.54
N TYR A 425 20.15 -23.77 17.69
CA TYR A 425 20.66 -22.44 17.98
C TYR A 425 19.86 -21.43 17.14
N GLU A 426 19.24 -20.47 17.79
CA GLU A 426 18.27 -19.58 17.16
C GLU A 426 18.59 -18.11 17.37
N PHE A 427 18.26 -17.26 16.40
CA PHE A 427 18.25 -15.81 16.55
C PHE A 427 17.23 -15.15 15.62
N ASP A 428 16.65 -14.04 16.10
CA ASP A 428 15.66 -13.28 15.34
C ASP A 428 16.32 -12.35 14.31
N THR A 429 15.58 -12.07 13.22
CA THR A 429 16.00 -11.15 12.14
C THR A 429 15.19 -9.86 12.16
N VAL A 430 15.66 -8.84 11.43
CA VAL A 430 14.97 -7.53 11.34
C VAL A 430 13.64 -7.58 10.61
N THR A 431 13.42 -8.59 9.78
CA THR A 431 12.17 -8.76 9.00
C THR A 431 11.10 -9.55 9.74
N GLY A 432 11.29 -9.84 11.03
CA GLY A 432 10.39 -10.68 11.82
C GLY A 432 10.50 -12.16 11.49
N GLY A 433 11.62 -12.59 10.88
CA GLY A 433 11.97 -13.99 10.70
C GLY A 433 12.87 -14.49 11.83
N ARG A 434 13.19 -15.79 11.77
CA ARG A 434 14.10 -16.46 12.69
C ARG A 434 15.03 -17.40 11.94
N VAL A 435 16.32 -17.29 12.18
CA VAL A 435 17.32 -18.25 11.73
C VAL A 435 17.51 -19.31 12.77
N ILE A 436 17.47 -20.58 12.37
CA ILE A 436 17.61 -21.77 13.23
C ILE A 436 18.75 -22.61 12.65
N LEU A 437 19.76 -22.87 13.46
CA LEU A 437 20.91 -23.71 13.10
C LEU A 437 20.92 -24.95 13.99
N ASP A 438 20.75 -26.13 13.42
CA ASP A 438 20.83 -27.39 14.15
C ASP A 438 22.31 -27.76 14.34
N HIS A 439 22.88 -27.44 15.49
CA HIS A 439 24.30 -27.66 15.78
C HIS A 439 24.69 -29.15 15.72
N ALA A 440 23.76 -30.07 15.96
CA ALA A 440 24.02 -31.49 15.81
C ALA A 440 24.40 -31.85 14.34
N LEU A 441 23.66 -31.29 13.38
CA LEU A 441 23.94 -31.47 11.96
C LEU A 441 25.11 -30.59 11.48
N CYS A 442 25.27 -29.40 12.07
CA CYS A 442 26.31 -28.45 11.67
C CYS A 442 27.73 -28.94 12.02
N ARG A 443 27.93 -29.69 13.12
CA ARG A 443 29.25 -30.25 13.47
C ARG A 443 29.77 -31.18 12.38
N GLU A 444 28.92 -31.99 11.80
CA GLU A 444 29.27 -32.95 10.75
C GLU A 444 29.31 -32.34 9.33
N CYS A 445 28.99 -31.06 9.21
CA CYS A 445 28.98 -30.38 7.92
C CYS A 445 30.41 -30.04 7.46
N GLU A 446 30.90 -30.62 6.37
CA GLU A 446 32.23 -30.37 5.83
C GLU A 446 32.29 -29.02 5.10
N SER A 447 31.25 -28.64 4.37
CA SER A 447 31.28 -27.44 3.50
C SER A 447 31.29 -26.12 4.26
N LYS A 448 30.60 -26.06 5.42
CA LYS A 448 30.37 -24.81 6.17
C LYS A 448 29.88 -23.64 5.28
N VAL A 449 29.18 -23.96 4.21
CA VAL A 449 28.73 -23.01 3.18
C VAL A 449 27.95 -21.82 3.73
N CYS A 450 27.24 -21.99 4.86
CA CYS A 450 26.51 -20.91 5.54
C CYS A 450 27.44 -19.78 6.03
N ILE A 451 28.72 -20.06 6.29
CA ILE A 451 29.73 -19.06 6.67
C ILE A 451 30.25 -18.37 5.42
N GLU A 452 30.67 -19.15 4.41
CA GLU A 452 31.25 -18.65 3.18
C GLU A 452 30.25 -17.76 2.40
N ARG A 453 29.00 -18.17 2.36
CA ARG A 453 27.92 -17.50 1.61
C ARG A 453 27.12 -16.47 2.44
N CYS A 454 27.52 -16.21 3.69
CA CYS A 454 26.92 -15.17 4.52
C CYS A 454 27.39 -13.78 4.06
N VAL A 455 26.68 -13.19 3.11
CA VAL A 455 27.04 -11.88 2.53
C VAL A 455 27.26 -10.78 3.60
N PRO A 456 26.41 -10.63 4.62
CA PRO A 456 26.64 -9.65 5.68
C PRO A 456 27.74 -10.06 6.67
N GLY A 457 28.29 -11.29 6.59
CA GLY A 457 29.34 -11.78 7.48
C GLY A 457 28.93 -11.86 8.96
N ILE A 458 27.66 -12.07 9.25
CA ILE A 458 27.14 -12.11 10.62
C ILE A 458 27.30 -13.48 11.29
N LEU A 459 27.74 -14.49 10.57
CA LEU A 459 28.02 -15.81 11.13
C LEU A 459 29.52 -16.06 11.20
N ARG A 460 29.96 -16.73 12.26
CA ARG A 460 31.33 -17.25 12.43
C ARG A 460 31.29 -18.70 12.90
N LEU A 461 32.38 -19.40 12.77
CA LEU A 461 32.54 -20.70 13.42
C LEU A 461 33.05 -20.53 14.87
N ASP A 462 32.47 -21.30 15.75
CA ASP A 462 32.89 -21.49 17.13
C ASP A 462 32.86 -22.99 17.41
N ASP A 463 34.02 -23.59 17.66
CA ASP A 463 34.16 -25.05 17.82
C ASP A 463 33.42 -25.85 16.71
N GLU A 464 33.73 -25.53 15.46
CA GLU A 464 33.16 -26.15 14.24
C GLU A 464 31.64 -25.94 14.02
N ILE A 465 30.96 -25.16 14.84
CA ILE A 465 29.55 -24.83 14.67
C ILE A 465 29.33 -23.36 14.28
N PRO A 466 28.35 -23.06 13.43
CA PRO A 466 28.02 -21.68 13.07
C PRO A 466 27.27 -20.98 14.20
N VAL A 467 27.78 -19.82 14.61
CA VAL A 467 27.15 -18.95 15.60
C VAL A 467 27.11 -17.52 15.11
N LEU A 468 26.30 -16.69 15.74
CA LEU A 468 26.22 -15.27 15.45
C LEU A 468 27.54 -14.57 15.84
N ALA A 469 28.13 -13.82 14.91
CA ALA A 469 29.39 -13.10 15.10
C ALA A 469 29.24 -11.74 15.80
N ILE A 470 28.01 -11.27 15.88
CA ILE A 470 27.62 -9.98 16.46
C ILE A 470 26.64 -10.20 17.63
N PRO A 471 26.45 -9.25 18.55
CA PRO A 471 25.42 -9.34 19.58
C PRO A 471 24.02 -9.51 18.99
N GLU A 472 23.16 -10.30 19.62
CA GLU A 472 21.81 -10.60 19.11
C GLU A 472 20.97 -9.35 18.82
N GLY A 473 21.10 -8.29 19.62
CA GLY A 473 20.44 -7.00 19.37
C GLY A 473 20.92 -6.31 18.08
N GLU A 474 22.18 -6.52 17.70
CA GLU A 474 22.77 -5.98 16.47
C GLU A 474 22.44 -6.84 15.24
N ALA A 475 22.14 -8.13 15.39
CA ALA A 475 21.70 -9.02 14.33
C ALA A 475 20.44 -8.50 13.62
N ARG A 476 19.55 -7.85 14.34
CA ARG A 476 18.39 -7.15 13.80
C ARG A 476 18.77 -5.99 12.89
N GLN A 477 19.93 -5.37 13.09
CA GLN A 477 20.43 -4.23 12.31
C GLN A 477 21.51 -4.63 11.30
N GLY A 478 22.05 -5.86 11.41
CA GLY A 478 23.22 -6.33 10.65
C GLY A 478 23.01 -6.69 9.19
N GLY A 479 21.78 -6.54 8.67
CA GLY A 479 21.53 -6.75 7.24
C GLY A 479 21.45 -8.23 6.83
N CYS A 480 21.08 -9.15 7.72
CA CYS A 480 20.79 -10.53 7.36
C CYS A 480 19.75 -10.58 6.23
N THR A 481 20.08 -11.25 5.13
CA THR A 481 19.19 -11.40 3.97
C THR A 481 18.32 -12.67 4.05
N GLU A 482 18.49 -13.48 5.09
CA GLU A 482 17.69 -14.69 5.36
C GLU A 482 17.73 -15.71 4.22
N SER A 483 18.85 -15.79 3.52
CA SER A 483 19.01 -16.60 2.31
C SER A 483 19.84 -17.87 2.50
N CYS A 484 20.43 -18.10 3.68
CA CYS A 484 21.38 -19.18 3.93
C CYS A 484 20.78 -20.59 3.92
N GLN A 485 19.46 -20.74 4.15
CA GLN A 485 18.80 -22.05 4.17
C GLN A 485 18.99 -22.82 2.87
N ILE A 486 18.85 -22.17 1.72
CA ILE A 486 18.91 -22.81 0.41
C ILE A 486 20.34 -23.30 0.09
N GLU A 487 21.36 -22.53 0.47
CA GLU A 487 22.74 -22.98 0.35
C GLU A 487 23.03 -24.16 1.26
N CYS A 488 22.57 -24.11 2.50
CA CYS A 488 22.70 -25.23 3.43
C CYS A 488 21.97 -26.47 2.94
N TYR A 489 20.82 -26.31 2.27
CA TYR A 489 20.07 -27.41 1.68
C TYR A 489 20.81 -28.09 0.55
N PHE A 490 21.43 -27.32 -0.37
CA PHE A 490 22.10 -27.87 -1.54
C PHE A 490 23.53 -28.33 -1.29
N GLU A 491 24.28 -27.63 -0.46
CA GLU A 491 25.73 -27.81 -0.30
C GLU A 491 26.15 -28.13 1.14
N GLY A 492 25.25 -28.00 2.11
CA GLY A 492 25.49 -28.32 3.51
C GLY A 492 24.78 -29.60 3.97
N ASN A 493 24.74 -29.79 5.29
CA ASN A 493 24.08 -30.92 5.94
C ASN A 493 22.61 -30.67 6.27
N LYS A 494 21.97 -29.66 5.67
CA LYS A 494 20.56 -29.30 5.88
C LYS A 494 20.22 -28.93 7.33
N GLY A 495 21.21 -28.48 8.11
CA GLY A 495 21.03 -28.04 9.49
C GLY A 495 20.63 -26.56 9.64
N GLY A 496 20.62 -25.81 8.55
CA GLY A 496 20.23 -24.38 8.55
C GLY A 496 18.82 -24.16 8.04
N PHE A 497 17.99 -23.51 8.84
CA PHE A 497 16.61 -23.15 8.50
C PHE A 497 16.38 -21.68 8.71
N VAL A 498 15.40 -21.15 8.00
CA VAL A 498 14.91 -19.77 8.19
C VAL A 498 13.40 -19.81 8.28
N ASP A 499 12.85 -19.55 9.44
CA ASP A 499 11.42 -19.39 9.64
C ASP A 499 11.00 -17.97 9.27
N LEU A 500 10.05 -17.85 8.33
CA LEU A 500 9.57 -16.58 7.80
C LEU A 500 8.04 -16.55 7.86
N PRO A 501 7.45 -16.32 9.02
CA PRO A 501 6.01 -16.34 9.19
C PRO A 501 5.33 -15.24 8.37
N ILE A 502 4.12 -15.54 7.88
CA ILE A 502 3.24 -14.59 7.20
C ILE A 502 1.90 -14.65 7.92
N ALA A 503 1.65 -13.66 8.77
CA ALA A 503 0.45 -13.64 9.62
C ALA A 503 -0.83 -13.72 8.77
N GLY A 504 -1.71 -14.68 9.09
CA GLY A 504 -3.00 -14.87 8.42
C GLY A 504 -2.97 -15.62 7.09
N LEU A 505 -1.79 -15.86 6.47
CA LEU A 505 -1.72 -16.49 5.16
C LEU A 505 -2.23 -17.95 5.15
N ASP A 506 -1.88 -18.75 6.16
CA ASP A 506 -2.28 -20.15 6.22
C ASP A 506 -3.80 -20.28 6.38
N VAL A 507 -4.41 -19.41 7.20
CA VAL A 507 -5.87 -19.34 7.38
C VAL A 507 -6.54 -18.95 6.06
N TYR A 508 -6.03 -17.92 5.37
CA TYR A 508 -6.51 -17.52 4.05
C TYR A 508 -6.44 -18.68 3.04
N ALA A 509 -5.29 -19.35 2.96
CA ALA A 509 -5.09 -20.46 2.02
C ALA A 509 -5.99 -21.67 2.31
N GLN A 510 -6.35 -21.92 3.57
CA GLN A 510 -7.31 -22.98 3.95
C GLN A 510 -8.72 -22.62 3.47
N HIS A 511 -9.24 -21.43 3.80
CA HIS A 511 -10.55 -20.97 3.33
C HIS A 511 -10.62 -20.91 1.80
N ALA A 512 -9.49 -20.53 1.20
CA ALA A 512 -9.38 -20.51 -0.25
C ALA A 512 -9.52 -21.91 -0.89
N ARG A 513 -9.27 -23.00 -0.23
CA ARG A 513 -9.43 -24.40 -0.73
C ARG A 513 -10.83 -24.98 -0.51
N GLU A 514 -11.57 -24.47 0.46
CA GLU A 514 -12.87 -24.99 0.88
C GLU A 514 -14.07 -24.37 0.16
N GLY A 515 -13.93 -23.20 -0.45
CA GLY A 515 -14.95 -22.49 -1.23
C GLY A 515 -14.67 -22.51 -2.73
#